data_60de2275eef93f77bb563a6bfac58c48
#
_entry.id   60de2275eef93f77bb563a6bfac58c48
#
_cell.length_a   1.000
_cell.length_b   1.000
_cell.length_c   1.000
_cell.angle_alpha   90.00
_cell.angle_beta   90.00
_cell.angle_gamma   90.00
#
_symmetry.space_group_name_H-M   'P 1'
#
loop_
_entity.id
_entity.type
_entity.pdbx_description
1 polymer ?
#
loop_
_entity_poly.entity_id
_entity_poly.type
_entity_poly.pdbx_seq_one_letter_code
_entity_poly.pdbx_strand_id
1 'polypeptide(L)'
;MLNAELISSRSTCPRASVGAIIVKDNQLIASGYNGSTSGDVHCCDIGCKLDPNGKHCIRTVHAEMNAICQCARLTTSCIGATIYVTHFPCLLCSKLIIQAGISKVVYNIPYKIDPYAKELLLQAGIKVQQRSLSLVEFVNEEDEKEEEIGE
;
A
#
# COMPACT_ATOMS: atom_id res chain seq x y z
N MET A 1 -7.14 -5.90 1.89
CA MET A 1 -6.49 -4.96 2.83
C MET A 1 -5.64 -5.69 3.87
N LEU A 2 -6.11 -6.73 4.54
CA LEU A 2 -5.34 -7.49 5.54
C LEU A 2 -3.94 -7.92 5.06
N ASN A 3 -3.81 -8.39 3.83
CA ASN A 3 -2.50 -8.76 3.28
C ASN A 3 -1.54 -7.56 3.18
N ALA A 4 -2.05 -6.34 2.89
CA ALA A 4 -1.22 -5.14 2.90
C ALA A 4 -0.75 -4.80 4.32
N GLU A 5 -1.60 -4.97 5.33
CA GLU A 5 -1.23 -4.78 6.73
C GLU A 5 -0.21 -5.84 7.19
N LEU A 6 -0.42 -7.11 6.84
CA LEU A 6 0.55 -8.15 7.14
C LEU A 6 1.93 -7.85 6.53
N ILE A 7 1.97 -7.43 5.27
CA ILE A 7 3.21 -7.05 4.59
C ILE A 7 3.86 -5.83 5.25
N SER A 8 3.09 -4.89 5.80
CA SER A 8 3.63 -3.71 6.50
C SER A 8 4.50 -4.08 7.71
N SER A 9 4.25 -5.24 8.35
CA SER A 9 5.06 -5.74 9.46
C SER A 9 6.54 -6.01 9.09
N ARG A 10 6.85 -6.10 7.78
CA ARG A 10 8.21 -6.24 7.25
C ARG A 10 8.94 -4.91 7.09
N SER A 11 8.30 -3.78 7.38
CA SER A 11 8.92 -2.47 7.30
C SER A 11 10.23 -2.41 8.10
N THR A 12 11.25 -1.83 7.50
CA THR A 12 12.56 -1.61 8.13
C THR A 12 12.77 -0.16 8.57
N CYS A 13 11.71 0.64 8.63
CA CYS A 13 11.75 2.02 9.07
C CYS A 13 10.91 2.21 10.36
N PRO A 14 11.49 2.67 11.47
CA PRO A 14 10.76 2.81 12.74
C PRO A 14 9.76 3.97 12.76
N ARG A 15 9.74 4.82 11.73
CA ARG A 15 8.85 6.00 11.68
C ARG A 15 7.43 5.67 11.21
N ALA A 16 7.29 4.67 10.35
CA ALA A 16 6.01 4.21 9.85
C ALA A 16 6.17 2.81 9.29
N SER A 17 5.16 1.96 9.46
CA SER A 17 5.05 0.65 8.83
C SER A 17 3.99 0.72 7.75
N VAL A 18 4.42 0.69 6.49
CA VAL A 18 3.55 0.78 5.33
C VAL A 18 3.69 -0.48 4.48
N GLY A 19 2.56 -1.03 4.08
CA GLY A 19 2.50 -2.17 3.16
C GLY A 19 1.60 -1.87 1.98
N ALA A 20 1.96 -2.40 0.83
CA ALA A 20 1.19 -2.34 -0.40
C ALA A 20 1.13 -3.69 -1.08
N ILE A 21 -0.01 -4.02 -1.69
CA ILE A 21 -0.16 -5.18 -2.56
C ILE A 21 -0.84 -4.76 -3.87
N ILE A 22 -0.46 -5.39 -4.95
CA ILE A 22 -1.09 -5.21 -6.27
C ILE A 22 -1.84 -6.48 -6.61
N VAL A 23 -3.13 -6.32 -6.93
CA VAL A 23 -4.05 -7.40 -7.27
C VAL A 23 -4.58 -7.18 -8.67
N LYS A 24 -4.51 -8.19 -9.51
CA LYS A 24 -5.07 -8.20 -10.85
C LYS A 24 -5.79 -9.53 -11.08
N ASP A 25 -6.98 -9.49 -11.68
CA ASP A 25 -7.79 -10.68 -11.98
C ASP A 25 -7.96 -11.61 -10.74
N ASN A 26 -8.21 -11.00 -9.58
CA ASN A 26 -8.30 -11.64 -8.26
C ASN A 26 -7.02 -12.35 -7.78
N GLN A 27 -5.88 -12.12 -8.45
CA GLN A 27 -4.59 -12.67 -8.07
C GLN A 27 -3.69 -11.58 -7.46
N LEU A 28 -3.04 -11.88 -6.34
CA LEU A 28 -1.99 -11.04 -5.80
C LEU A 28 -0.74 -11.22 -6.68
N ILE A 29 -0.37 -10.17 -7.43
CA ILE A 29 0.72 -10.22 -8.40
C ILE A 29 2.01 -9.58 -7.89
N ALA A 30 1.93 -8.69 -6.90
CA ALA A 30 3.10 -8.08 -6.26
C ALA A 30 2.78 -7.57 -4.87
N SER A 31 3.82 -7.42 -4.05
CA SER A 31 3.74 -6.82 -2.73
C SER A 31 4.96 -5.92 -2.48
N GLY A 32 4.82 -4.98 -1.56
CA GLY A 32 5.90 -4.11 -1.14
C GLY A 32 5.68 -3.60 0.28
N TYR A 33 6.76 -3.32 0.98
CA TYR A 33 6.76 -2.61 2.25
C TYR A 33 7.80 -1.48 2.20
N ASN A 34 7.67 -0.48 3.04
CA ASN A 34 8.64 0.59 3.08
C ASN A 34 9.94 0.14 3.76
N GLY A 35 11.06 0.33 3.08
CA GLY A 35 12.36 -0.13 3.56
C GLY A 35 13.52 0.44 2.75
N SER A 36 14.74 0.23 3.23
CA SER A 36 15.96 0.62 2.53
C SER A 36 16.07 -0.07 1.17
N THR A 37 16.80 0.53 0.26
CA THR A 37 17.14 -0.10 -1.02
C THR A 37 17.92 -1.40 -0.80
N SER A 38 17.82 -2.32 -1.75
CA SER A 38 18.60 -3.57 -1.70
C SER A 38 20.09 -3.27 -1.58
N GLY A 39 20.75 -3.86 -0.57
CA GLY A 39 22.17 -3.66 -0.29
C GLY A 39 22.52 -2.48 0.61
N ASP A 40 21.53 -1.63 0.96
CA ASP A 40 21.74 -0.58 1.99
C ASP A 40 21.31 -1.09 3.36
N VAL A 41 21.89 -0.47 4.41
CA VAL A 41 21.57 -0.75 5.82
C VAL A 41 20.13 -0.31 6.15
N HIS A 42 19.49 -0.97 7.11
CA HIS A 42 18.13 -0.64 7.49
C HIS A 42 18.06 0.51 8.49
N CYS A 43 16.97 1.29 8.42
CA CYS A 43 16.73 2.37 9.38
C CYS A 43 16.56 1.87 10.81
N CYS A 44 16.07 0.65 11.03
CA CYS A 44 15.97 0.05 12.36
C CYS A 44 17.34 -0.23 12.98
N ASP A 45 18.42 -0.40 12.17
CA ASP A 45 19.74 -0.74 12.65
C ASP A 45 20.59 0.52 12.96
N ILE A 46 20.50 1.54 12.12
CA ILE A 46 21.36 2.74 12.20
C ILE A 46 20.62 4.07 12.24
N GLY A 47 19.30 4.04 12.33
CA GLY A 47 18.46 5.23 12.31
C GLY A 47 18.11 5.71 10.90
N CYS A 48 17.14 6.61 10.84
CA CYS A 48 16.67 7.21 9.58
C CYS A 48 17.66 8.29 9.09
N LYS A 49 17.91 8.29 7.79
CA LYS A 49 18.55 9.43 7.10
C LYS A 49 17.45 10.40 6.68
N LEU A 50 17.40 11.57 7.32
CA LEU A 50 16.35 12.55 7.07
C LEU A 50 16.76 13.52 5.94
N ASP A 51 15.73 14.07 5.28
CA ASP A 51 15.90 15.19 4.34
C ASP A 51 16.43 16.44 5.09
N PRO A 52 16.91 17.48 4.38
CA PRO A 52 17.43 18.70 5.01
C PRO A 52 16.44 19.39 5.94
N ASN A 53 15.14 19.19 5.76
CA ASN A 53 14.10 19.75 6.60
C ASN A 53 13.74 18.86 7.82
N GLY A 54 14.37 17.71 7.96
CA GLY A 54 14.14 16.76 9.04
C GLY A 54 12.78 16.05 8.99
N LYS A 55 12.03 16.19 7.90
CA LYS A 55 10.64 15.74 7.80
C LYS A 55 10.49 14.34 7.23
N HIS A 56 11.28 13.97 6.24
CA HIS A 56 11.14 12.70 5.51
C HIS A 56 12.40 11.84 5.63
N CYS A 57 12.23 10.53 5.76
CA CYS A 57 13.33 9.59 5.63
C CYS A 57 13.63 9.40 4.15
N ILE A 58 14.85 9.80 3.73
CA ILE A 58 15.32 9.68 2.34
C ILE A 58 16.02 8.35 2.05
N ARG A 59 16.20 7.49 3.06
CA ARG A 59 16.76 6.15 2.90
C ARG A 59 15.72 5.15 2.38
N THR A 60 14.45 5.31 2.80
CA THR A 60 13.42 4.33 2.50
C THR A 60 12.79 4.54 1.13
N VAL A 61 12.65 3.46 0.40
CA VAL A 61 11.73 3.32 -0.73
C VAL A 61 10.34 3.06 -0.18
N HIS A 62 9.31 3.70 -0.71
CA HIS A 62 7.93 3.54 -0.26
C HIS A 62 7.36 2.18 -0.68
N ALA A 63 6.38 1.69 0.05
CA ALA A 63 5.76 0.38 -0.16
C ALA A 63 5.17 0.24 -1.57
N GLU A 64 4.49 1.28 -2.05
CA GLU A 64 3.88 1.34 -3.39
C GLU A 64 4.95 1.25 -4.49
N MET A 65 6.06 1.99 -4.33
CA MET A 65 7.20 1.93 -5.25
C MET A 65 7.79 0.52 -5.29
N ASN A 66 8.00 -0.11 -4.13
CA ASN A 66 8.51 -1.47 -4.05
C ASN A 66 7.58 -2.48 -4.73
N ALA A 67 6.26 -2.37 -4.54
CA ALA A 67 5.28 -3.24 -5.20
C ALA A 67 5.30 -3.07 -6.72
N ILE A 68 5.37 -1.83 -7.23
CA ILE A 68 5.46 -1.55 -8.68
C ILE A 68 6.79 -2.04 -9.25
N CYS A 69 7.90 -1.81 -8.55
CA CYS A 69 9.21 -2.33 -8.96
C CYS A 69 9.25 -3.86 -8.97
N GLN A 70 8.53 -4.52 -8.05
CA GLN A 70 8.41 -5.98 -8.07
C GLN A 70 7.68 -6.47 -9.32
N CYS A 71 6.58 -5.81 -9.73
CA CYS A 71 5.94 -6.12 -11.00
C CYS A 71 6.92 -6.01 -12.18
N ALA A 72 7.70 -4.92 -12.24
CA ALA A 72 8.69 -4.71 -13.30
C ALA A 72 9.77 -5.81 -13.30
N ARG A 73 10.28 -6.22 -12.13
CA ARG A 73 11.27 -7.31 -12.01
C ARG A 73 10.74 -8.67 -12.43
N LEU A 74 9.45 -8.94 -12.20
CA LEU A 74 8.78 -10.19 -12.53
C LEU A 74 8.14 -10.16 -13.93
N THR A 75 8.37 -9.11 -14.70
CA THR A 75 7.76 -8.90 -16.02
C THR A 75 6.22 -8.99 -16.02
N THR A 76 5.60 -8.63 -14.89
CA THR A 76 4.15 -8.70 -14.70
C THR A 76 3.55 -7.31 -14.86
N SER A 77 2.53 -7.18 -15.73
CA SER A 77 1.88 -5.90 -15.99
C SER A 77 0.91 -5.48 -14.89
N CYS A 78 1.09 -4.27 -14.35
CA CYS A 78 0.16 -3.65 -13.40
C CYS A 78 -1.05 -2.97 -14.10
N ILE A 79 -1.10 -2.91 -15.42
CA ILE A 79 -2.16 -2.20 -16.17
C ILE A 79 -3.53 -2.79 -15.80
N GLY A 80 -4.45 -1.92 -15.37
CA GLY A 80 -5.80 -2.28 -14.95
C GLY A 80 -5.90 -2.88 -13.55
N ALA A 81 -4.77 -3.08 -12.84
CA ALA A 81 -4.75 -3.65 -11.51
C ALA A 81 -5.34 -2.72 -10.43
N THR A 82 -5.60 -3.28 -9.25
CA THR A 82 -5.91 -2.55 -8.02
C THR A 82 -4.71 -2.59 -7.08
N ILE A 83 -4.28 -1.44 -6.56
CA ILE A 83 -3.32 -1.37 -5.46
C ILE A 83 -4.06 -1.17 -4.13
N TYR A 84 -3.75 -2.02 -3.15
CA TYR A 84 -4.19 -1.87 -1.76
C TYR A 84 -2.99 -1.42 -0.94
N VAL A 85 -3.14 -0.33 -0.20
CA VAL A 85 -2.06 0.25 0.60
C VAL A 85 -2.58 0.65 1.99
N THR A 86 -1.77 0.44 3.02
CA THR A 86 -2.16 0.75 4.40
C THR A 86 -2.41 2.24 4.63
N HIS A 87 -1.68 3.11 3.93
CA HIS A 87 -1.78 4.58 4.04
C HIS A 87 -2.09 5.20 2.68
N PHE A 88 -2.74 6.38 2.68
CA PHE A 88 -2.96 7.12 1.43
C PHE A 88 -1.63 7.40 0.71
N PRO A 89 -1.52 7.15 -0.61
CA PRO A 89 -0.28 7.34 -1.36
C PRO A 89 0.17 8.81 -1.36
N CYS A 90 1.45 9.05 -1.13
CA CYS A 90 2.02 10.38 -1.29
C CYS A 90 2.04 10.81 -2.77
N LEU A 91 2.35 12.08 -3.03
CA LEU A 91 2.36 12.65 -4.40
C LEU A 91 3.26 11.86 -5.36
N LEU A 92 4.46 11.44 -4.92
CA LEU A 92 5.38 10.68 -5.76
C LEU A 92 4.83 9.29 -6.09
N CYS A 93 4.27 8.58 -5.10
CA CYS A 93 3.66 7.28 -5.29
C CYS A 93 2.40 7.37 -6.17
N SER A 94 1.58 8.42 -6.01
CA SER A 94 0.40 8.65 -6.86
C SER A 94 0.79 8.82 -8.33
N LYS A 95 1.85 9.57 -8.63
CA LYS A 95 2.38 9.69 -10.00
C LYS A 95 2.84 8.35 -10.56
N LEU A 96 3.53 7.54 -9.78
CA LEU A 96 3.98 6.20 -10.20
C LEU A 96 2.81 5.25 -10.44
N ILE A 97 1.80 5.28 -9.58
CA ILE A 97 0.56 4.50 -9.71
C ILE A 97 -0.14 4.82 -11.03
N ILE A 98 -0.24 6.11 -11.38
CA ILE A 98 -0.81 6.57 -12.65
C ILE A 98 0.02 6.03 -13.83
N GLN A 99 1.35 6.22 -13.80
CA GLN A 99 2.23 5.80 -14.90
C GLN A 99 2.33 4.27 -15.06
N ALA A 100 2.12 3.52 -13.97
CA ALA A 100 2.05 2.06 -14.01
C ALA A 100 0.73 1.54 -14.60
N GLY A 101 -0.26 2.40 -14.88
CA GLY A 101 -1.56 2.03 -15.43
C GLY A 101 -2.49 1.33 -14.44
N ILE A 102 -2.26 1.51 -13.15
CA ILE A 102 -3.15 0.98 -12.10
C ILE A 102 -4.48 1.72 -12.15
N SER A 103 -5.60 1.01 -12.09
CA SER A 103 -6.94 1.57 -12.29
C SER A 103 -7.66 1.92 -10.99
N LYS A 104 -7.21 1.36 -9.86
CA LYS A 104 -7.86 1.56 -8.56
C LYS A 104 -6.85 1.61 -7.42
N VAL A 105 -7.06 2.55 -6.50
CA VAL A 105 -6.35 2.66 -5.22
C VAL A 105 -7.33 2.41 -4.09
N VAL A 106 -7.01 1.46 -3.21
CA VAL A 106 -7.74 1.20 -1.96
C VAL A 106 -6.78 1.43 -0.81
N TYR A 107 -7.12 2.34 0.11
CA TYR A 107 -6.27 2.66 1.26
C TYR A 107 -7.05 2.55 2.58
N ASN A 108 -6.34 2.28 3.66
CA ASN A 108 -6.92 2.19 5.01
C ASN A 108 -6.84 3.55 5.73
N ILE A 109 -5.64 4.03 5.99
CA ILE A 109 -5.37 5.19 6.83
C ILE A 109 -5.25 6.47 5.99
N PRO A 110 -6.07 7.52 6.26
CA PRO A 110 -5.99 8.81 5.55
C PRO A 110 -4.83 9.67 6.10
N TYR A 111 -3.61 9.12 6.05
CA TYR A 111 -2.43 9.80 6.59
C TYR A 111 -1.92 10.88 5.65
N LYS A 112 -1.88 12.14 6.13
CA LYS A 112 -1.30 13.30 5.40
C LYS A 112 -1.70 13.34 3.92
N ILE A 113 -3.01 13.28 3.64
CA ILE A 113 -3.50 13.34 2.26
C ILE A 113 -3.04 14.65 1.62
N ASP A 114 -2.19 14.53 0.59
CA ASP A 114 -1.83 15.64 -0.26
C ASP A 114 -3.01 15.92 -1.22
N PRO A 115 -3.62 17.14 -1.19
CA PRO A 115 -4.76 17.45 -2.05
C PRO A 115 -4.44 17.29 -3.54
N TYR A 116 -3.23 17.65 -3.96
CA TYR A 116 -2.81 17.52 -5.35
C TYR A 116 -2.60 16.05 -5.76
N ALA A 117 -2.09 15.20 -4.86
CA ALA A 117 -2.00 13.77 -5.12
C ALA A 117 -3.39 13.15 -5.38
N LYS A 118 -4.39 13.53 -4.55
CA LYS A 118 -5.77 13.08 -4.72
C LYS A 118 -6.38 13.58 -6.03
N GLU A 119 -6.19 14.86 -6.35
CA GLU A 119 -6.65 15.47 -7.60
C GLU A 119 -6.07 14.73 -8.82
N LEU A 120 -4.76 14.49 -8.87
CA LEU A 120 -4.09 13.78 -9.97
C LEU A 120 -4.66 12.38 -10.19
N LEU A 121 -4.87 11.61 -9.11
CA LEU A 121 -5.45 10.26 -9.21
C LEU A 121 -6.86 10.32 -9.83
N LEU A 122 -7.70 11.27 -9.41
CA LEU A 122 -9.06 11.43 -9.92
C LEU A 122 -9.07 11.90 -11.38
N GLN A 123 -8.22 12.87 -11.75
CA GLN A 123 -8.07 13.36 -13.13
C GLN A 123 -7.58 12.26 -14.09
N ALA A 124 -6.74 11.34 -13.60
CA ALA A 124 -6.29 10.17 -14.35
C ALA A 124 -7.37 9.05 -14.44
N GLY A 125 -8.57 9.27 -13.91
CA GLY A 125 -9.66 8.28 -13.93
C GLY A 125 -9.47 7.12 -12.95
N ILE A 126 -8.52 7.22 -12.01
CA ILE A 126 -8.28 6.17 -11.02
C ILE A 126 -9.36 6.21 -9.94
N LYS A 127 -9.97 5.06 -9.68
CA LYS A 127 -10.93 4.91 -8.57
C LYS A 127 -10.20 4.92 -7.24
N VAL A 128 -10.52 5.87 -6.37
CA VAL A 128 -9.91 5.99 -5.04
C VAL A 128 -10.94 5.65 -3.97
N GLN A 129 -10.65 4.65 -3.15
CA GLN A 129 -11.55 4.16 -2.12
C GLN A 129 -10.83 4.02 -0.77
N GLN A 130 -11.40 4.59 0.28
CA GLN A 130 -10.98 4.27 1.64
C GLN A 130 -11.72 3.02 2.10
N ARG A 131 -10.99 2.08 2.71
CA ARG A 131 -11.56 0.88 3.32
C ARG A 131 -10.82 0.57 4.62
N SER A 132 -11.46 0.93 5.72
CA SER A 132 -11.04 0.47 7.05
C SER A 132 -11.52 -0.97 7.24
N LEU A 133 -10.63 -1.87 7.63
CA LEU A 133 -10.98 -3.22 8.08
C LEU A 133 -10.78 -3.28 9.57
N SER A 134 -11.85 -3.45 10.32
CA SER A 134 -11.75 -3.97 11.68
C SER A 134 -11.79 -5.50 11.61
N LEU A 135 -10.91 -6.19 12.31
CA LEU A 135 -10.92 -7.66 12.44
C LEU A 135 -12.25 -8.16 13.04
N VAL A 136 -12.99 -7.28 13.71
CA VAL A 136 -14.29 -7.56 14.34
C VAL A 136 -15.41 -7.81 13.31
N GLU A 137 -15.30 -7.26 12.08
CA GLU A 137 -16.31 -7.49 11.04
C GLU A 137 -16.30 -8.92 10.48
N PHE A 138 -15.20 -9.66 10.63
CA PHE A 138 -15.12 -11.05 10.15
C PHE A 138 -15.76 -12.07 11.10
N VAL A 139 -15.90 -11.74 12.39
CA VAL A 139 -16.47 -12.66 13.39
C VAL A 139 -18.00 -12.65 13.33
N ASN A 140 -18.61 -11.53 12.95
CA ASN A 140 -20.06 -11.37 12.95
C ASN A 140 -20.76 -11.97 11.73
N GLU A 141 -20.02 -12.22 10.62
CA GLU A 141 -20.62 -12.87 9.42
C GLU A 141 -20.68 -14.40 9.53
N GLU A 142 -19.91 -15.01 10.45
CA GLU A 142 -19.94 -16.46 10.69
C GLU A 142 -21.00 -16.86 11.73
N ASP A 143 -21.25 -16.01 12.73
CA ASP A 143 -22.24 -16.29 13.77
C ASP A 143 -23.69 -16.19 13.28
N GLU A 144 -23.99 -15.41 12.23
CA GLU A 144 -25.33 -15.30 11.65
C GLU A 144 -25.71 -16.49 10.72
N LYS A 145 -24.75 -17.32 10.31
CA LYS A 145 -25.01 -18.47 9.42
C LYS A 145 -25.22 -19.79 10.15
N GLU A 146 -24.87 -19.89 11.42
CA GLU A 146 -25.07 -21.11 12.19
C GLU A 146 -26.46 -21.23 12.84
N GLU A 147 -27.24 -20.14 12.91
CA GLU A 147 -28.62 -20.19 13.45
C GLU A 147 -29.71 -20.64 12.44
N GLU A 148 -29.41 -20.70 11.13
CA GLU A 148 -30.42 -21.13 10.13
C GLU A 148 -30.38 -22.62 9.76
N ILE A 149 -29.55 -23.45 10.41
CA ILE A 149 -29.46 -24.90 10.09
C ILE A 149 -30.09 -25.80 11.18
N GLY A 150 -30.93 -25.23 12.03
CA GLY A 150 -31.56 -25.97 13.15
C GLY A 150 -33.09 -25.92 13.17
N GLU A 151 -33.79 -26.42 12.11
CA GLU A 151 -35.16 -26.95 12.18
C GLU A 151 -35.41 -28.08 11.16
#